data_75071081e124b5646030b48ce48178ee
#
_entry.id   75071081e124b5646030b48ce48178ee
#
_cell.length_a   1.000
_cell.length_b   1.000
_cell.length_c   1.000
_cell.angle_alpha   90.00
_cell.angle_beta   90.00
_cell.angle_gamma   90.00
#
_symmetry.space_group_name_H-M   'P 1'
#
loop_
_entity.id
_entity.type
_entity.pdbx_description
1 polymer ?
#
loop_
_entity_poly.entity_id
_entity_poly.type
_entity_poly.pdbx_seq_one_letter_code
_entity_poly.pdbx_strand_id
1 'polypeptide(L)'
;MLEIKEIWKTFNAGTVNEKQALRGVSLTLKDGDFCTVIGGNGAGKSTMLNAVAGTFSVDSGAIVIDGVDVTRLPEHKRAKFIGRVFQDPMMGTAPTMQIEENLALAARRGQPRGLGWGITKTERADYRELLRDLGLGLEDRLTSKVGLLSGGQRQALTLLMASLKRPKLLLLDEHTAALDPKTAAKVLEISNKIV
;
A
#
# COMPACT_ATOMS: atom_id res chain seq x y z
N MET A 1 12.69 -4.86 8.31
CA MET A 1 13.82 -3.91 8.06
C MET A 1 13.85 -3.49 6.59
N LEU A 2 14.06 -2.20 6.27
CA LEU A 2 14.27 -1.65 4.91
C LEU A 2 15.66 -1.04 4.81
N GLU A 3 16.39 -1.34 3.74
CA GLU A 3 17.64 -0.67 3.41
C GLU A 3 17.58 -0.18 1.95
N ILE A 4 17.75 1.11 1.77
CA ILE A 4 17.92 1.78 0.48
C ILE A 4 19.38 2.25 0.43
N LYS A 5 20.13 1.85 -0.61
CA LYS A 5 21.56 2.14 -0.76
C LYS A 5 21.78 2.90 -2.05
N GLU A 6 22.02 4.20 -1.94
CA GLU A 6 22.41 5.09 -3.04
C GLU A 6 21.60 4.91 -4.32
N ILE A 7 20.26 4.91 -4.22
CA ILE A 7 19.43 4.73 -5.40
C ILE A 7 19.37 6.01 -6.25
N TRP A 8 19.50 5.81 -7.55
CA TRP A 8 19.41 6.86 -8.57
C TRP A 8 18.28 6.54 -9.53
N LYS A 9 17.57 7.59 -9.97
CA LYS A 9 16.56 7.47 -11.01
C LYS A 9 16.45 8.73 -11.84
N THR A 10 16.64 8.56 -13.15
CA THR A 10 16.43 9.58 -14.18
C THR A 10 15.32 9.14 -15.10
N PHE A 11 14.33 9.98 -15.29
CA PHE A 11 13.28 9.78 -16.29
C PHE A 11 13.62 10.52 -17.57
N ASN A 12 13.25 9.95 -18.72
CA ASN A 12 13.43 10.52 -20.06
C ASN A 12 14.89 10.93 -20.35
N ALA A 13 15.85 10.12 -19.91
CA ALA A 13 17.28 10.40 -20.11
C ALA A 13 17.62 10.68 -21.59
N GLY A 14 18.44 11.73 -21.82
CA GLY A 14 18.84 12.15 -23.16
C GLY A 14 17.79 12.93 -23.94
N THR A 15 16.67 13.31 -23.32
CA THR A 15 15.62 14.16 -23.94
C THR A 15 15.50 15.51 -23.28
N VAL A 16 14.80 16.46 -23.94
CA VAL A 16 14.50 17.79 -23.37
C VAL A 16 13.67 17.73 -22.06
N ASN A 17 13.02 16.60 -21.80
CA ASN A 17 12.22 16.34 -20.60
C ASN A 17 12.97 15.47 -19.57
N GLU A 18 14.29 15.39 -19.66
CA GLU A 18 15.09 14.65 -18.70
C GLU A 18 14.88 15.18 -17.28
N LYS A 19 14.59 14.27 -16.34
CA LYS A 19 14.40 14.60 -14.94
C LYS A 19 15.12 13.59 -14.06
N GLN A 20 16.16 14.03 -13.39
CA GLN A 20 16.82 13.26 -12.35
C GLN A 20 16.00 13.36 -11.05
N ALA A 21 15.19 12.35 -10.80
CA ALA A 21 14.20 12.35 -9.71
C ALA A 21 14.75 11.82 -8.38
N LEU A 22 15.71 10.88 -8.41
CA LEU A 22 16.44 10.38 -7.23
C LEU A 22 17.94 10.53 -7.48
N ARG A 23 18.67 11.00 -6.47
CA ARG A 23 20.10 11.35 -6.57
C ARG A 23 20.86 10.77 -5.39
N GLY A 24 21.19 9.46 -5.45
CA GLY A 24 21.95 8.78 -4.40
C GLY A 24 21.20 8.71 -3.07
N VAL A 25 19.87 8.44 -3.12
CA VAL A 25 19.05 8.37 -1.91
C VAL A 25 19.40 7.13 -1.11
N SER A 26 19.71 7.30 0.17
CA SER A 26 19.97 6.22 1.13
C SER A 26 19.07 6.38 2.35
N LEU A 27 18.50 5.27 2.84
CA LEU A 27 17.64 5.23 4.02
C LEU A 27 17.72 3.83 4.64
N THR A 28 17.82 3.75 5.95
CA THR A 28 17.73 2.49 6.68
C THR A 28 16.63 2.61 7.74
N LEU A 29 15.68 1.66 7.73
CA LEU A 29 14.63 1.54 8.73
C LEU A 29 14.73 0.16 9.39
N LYS A 30 14.65 0.15 10.72
CA LYS A 30 14.56 -1.08 11.52
C LYS A 30 13.10 -1.54 11.63
N ASP A 31 12.91 -2.74 12.14
CA ASP A 31 11.56 -3.21 12.44
C ASP A 31 10.93 -2.34 13.55
N GLY A 32 9.69 -1.92 13.33
CA GLY A 32 8.96 -1.01 14.22
C GLY A 32 9.24 0.49 14.00
N ASP A 33 10.17 0.86 13.10
CA ASP A 33 10.40 2.27 12.79
C ASP A 33 9.21 2.86 12.01
N PHE A 34 8.85 4.09 12.38
CA PHE A 34 7.93 4.94 11.62
C PHE A 34 8.70 6.12 11.03
N CYS A 35 8.69 6.23 9.70
CA CYS A 35 9.43 7.28 8.99
C CYS A 35 8.50 8.15 8.16
N THR A 36 8.58 9.47 8.33
CA THR A 36 7.86 10.43 7.51
C THR A 36 8.79 11.09 6.51
N VAL A 37 8.42 11.04 5.23
CA VAL A 37 9.15 11.71 4.15
C VAL A 37 8.51 13.05 3.87
N ILE A 38 9.24 14.14 4.14
CA ILE A 38 8.78 15.52 3.96
C ILE A 38 9.50 16.18 2.79
N GLY A 39 8.80 17.01 2.04
CA GLY A 39 9.37 17.76 0.92
C GLY A 39 8.29 18.39 0.06
N GLY A 40 8.64 19.40 -0.73
CA GLY A 40 7.74 20.07 -1.66
C GLY A 40 7.27 19.18 -2.82
N ASN A 41 6.35 19.72 -3.65
CA ASN A 41 5.92 19.05 -4.85
C ASN A 41 7.10 18.86 -5.82
N GLY A 42 7.22 17.65 -6.37
CA GLY A 42 8.34 17.31 -7.27
C GLY A 42 9.65 16.94 -6.57
N ALA A 43 9.73 16.93 -5.23
CA ALA A 43 10.93 16.58 -4.46
C ALA A 43 11.31 15.07 -4.53
N GLY A 44 10.54 14.25 -5.24
CA GLY A 44 10.87 12.82 -5.39
C GLY A 44 10.22 11.89 -4.36
N LYS A 45 9.36 12.37 -3.45
CA LYS A 45 8.70 11.56 -2.41
C LYS A 45 8.02 10.31 -2.99
N SER A 46 7.01 10.54 -3.85
CA SER A 46 6.28 9.43 -4.49
C SER A 46 7.17 8.63 -5.44
N THR A 47 8.21 9.24 -6.02
CA THR A 47 9.21 8.51 -6.83
C THR A 47 9.97 7.51 -5.96
N MET A 48 10.40 7.90 -4.77
CA MET A 48 11.08 7.00 -3.83
C MET A 48 10.14 5.86 -3.38
N LEU A 49 8.91 6.17 -2.98
CA LEU A 49 7.92 5.15 -2.62
C LEU A 49 7.65 4.17 -3.77
N ASN A 50 7.52 4.69 -5.00
CA ASN A 50 7.33 3.89 -6.22
C ASN A 50 8.57 3.02 -6.53
N ALA A 51 9.78 3.53 -6.34
CA ALA A 51 11.01 2.76 -6.49
C ALA A 51 11.07 1.58 -5.50
N VAL A 52 10.71 1.83 -4.24
CA VAL A 52 10.63 0.77 -3.20
C VAL A 52 9.53 -0.24 -3.55
N ALA A 53 8.36 0.22 -3.99
CA ALA A 53 7.26 -0.66 -4.42
C ALA A 53 7.60 -1.50 -5.66
N GLY A 54 8.55 -1.05 -6.51
CA GLY A 54 8.94 -1.73 -7.74
C GLY A 54 8.08 -1.41 -8.94
N THR A 55 7.40 -0.26 -8.93
CA THR A 55 6.61 0.24 -10.06
C THR A 55 7.50 0.52 -11.28
N PHE A 56 8.76 0.84 -11.04
CA PHE A 56 9.82 0.96 -12.05
C PHE A 56 11.16 0.53 -11.44
N SER A 57 12.15 0.27 -12.30
CA SER A 57 13.52 -0.07 -11.88
C SER A 57 14.31 1.21 -11.60
N VAL A 58 15.15 1.19 -10.57
CA VAL A 58 16.18 2.21 -10.34
C VAL A 58 17.32 2.05 -11.34
N ASP A 59 18.04 3.13 -11.63
CA ASP A 59 19.16 3.12 -12.58
C ASP A 59 20.42 2.57 -11.93
N SER A 60 20.63 2.86 -10.64
CA SER A 60 21.70 2.31 -9.81
C SER A 60 21.31 2.28 -8.33
N GLY A 61 22.15 1.62 -7.52
CA GLY A 61 21.90 1.40 -6.10
C GLY A 61 21.17 0.09 -5.82
N ALA A 62 20.76 -0.11 -4.57
CA ALA A 62 20.10 -1.33 -4.12
C ALA A 62 18.95 -1.04 -3.15
N ILE A 63 17.92 -1.91 -3.16
CA ILE A 63 16.79 -1.90 -2.24
C ILE A 63 16.66 -3.30 -1.63
N VAL A 64 16.77 -3.38 -0.31
CA VAL A 64 16.68 -4.63 0.46
C VAL A 64 15.52 -4.54 1.44
N ILE A 65 14.63 -5.53 1.45
CA ILE A 65 13.50 -5.63 2.38
C ILE A 65 13.60 -6.95 3.11
N ASP A 66 13.66 -6.88 4.44
CA ASP A 66 13.78 -8.05 5.34
C ASP A 66 14.94 -8.99 4.93
N GLY A 67 16.10 -8.40 4.59
CA GLY A 67 17.29 -9.12 4.15
C GLY A 67 17.26 -9.63 2.72
N VAL A 68 16.16 -9.43 1.98
CA VAL A 68 16.02 -9.87 0.58
C VAL A 68 16.26 -8.68 -0.36
N ASP A 69 17.22 -8.83 -1.29
CA ASP A 69 17.42 -7.85 -2.36
C ASP A 69 16.23 -7.91 -3.33
N VAL A 70 15.46 -6.80 -3.35
CA VAL A 70 14.30 -6.65 -4.21
C VAL A 70 14.56 -5.70 -5.38
N THR A 71 15.76 -5.19 -5.55
CA THR A 71 16.12 -4.13 -6.52
C THR A 71 15.59 -4.40 -7.92
N ARG A 72 15.72 -5.65 -8.39
CA ARG A 72 15.29 -6.07 -9.74
C ARG A 72 13.97 -6.84 -9.75
N LEU A 73 13.33 -7.02 -8.60
CA LEU A 73 12.04 -7.71 -8.54
C LEU A 73 10.91 -6.79 -9.02
N PRO A 74 10.02 -7.26 -9.87
CA PRO A 74 8.84 -6.50 -10.28
C PRO A 74 7.84 -6.36 -9.12
N GLU A 75 6.96 -5.37 -9.20
CA GLU A 75 5.99 -4.98 -8.16
C GLU A 75 5.21 -6.19 -7.59
N HIS A 76 4.68 -7.05 -8.46
CA HIS A 76 3.90 -8.23 -8.04
C HIS A 76 4.71 -9.23 -7.18
N LYS A 77 6.03 -9.32 -7.36
CA LYS A 77 6.90 -10.15 -6.51
C LYS A 77 7.25 -9.47 -5.20
N ARG A 78 7.30 -8.12 -5.17
CA ARG A 78 7.51 -7.36 -3.94
C ARG A 78 6.23 -7.29 -3.08
N ALA A 79 5.05 -7.50 -3.68
CA ALA A 79 3.76 -7.45 -2.99
C ALA A 79 3.65 -8.42 -1.80
N LYS A 80 4.45 -9.48 -1.73
CA LYS A 80 4.49 -10.37 -0.57
C LYS A 80 5.13 -9.73 0.67
N PHE A 81 5.97 -8.70 0.48
CA PHE A 81 6.66 -7.99 1.56
C PHE A 81 5.98 -6.67 1.90
N ILE A 82 5.32 -6.03 0.93
CA ILE A 82 4.86 -4.65 0.98
C ILE A 82 3.35 -4.58 1.06
N GLY A 83 2.83 -3.84 2.05
CA GLY A 83 1.49 -3.27 2.02
C GLY A 83 1.58 -1.86 1.44
N ARG A 84 0.67 -1.49 0.54
CA ARG A 84 0.67 -0.16 -0.06
C ARG A 84 -0.70 0.47 0.01
N VAL A 85 -0.74 1.72 0.45
CA VAL A 85 -1.91 2.60 0.42
C VAL A 85 -1.58 3.77 -0.49
N PHE A 86 -2.43 4.00 -1.48
CA PHE A 86 -2.25 5.07 -2.47
C PHE A 86 -2.92 6.35 -2.02
N GLN A 87 -2.48 7.48 -2.56
CA GLN A 87 -3.12 8.78 -2.37
C GLN A 87 -4.58 8.76 -2.86
N ASP A 88 -4.83 8.18 -4.03
CA ASP A 88 -6.18 7.92 -4.53
C ASP A 88 -6.65 6.52 -4.08
N PRO A 89 -7.67 6.43 -3.20
CA PRO A 89 -8.19 5.14 -2.72
C PRO A 89 -8.80 4.28 -3.84
N MET A 90 -9.09 4.83 -5.01
CA MET A 90 -9.56 4.06 -6.17
C MET A 90 -8.49 3.12 -6.71
N MET A 91 -7.23 3.52 -6.62
CA MET A 91 -6.10 2.72 -7.13
C MET A 91 -5.81 1.47 -6.28
N GLY A 92 -6.22 1.48 -5.01
CA GLY A 92 -6.02 0.36 -4.09
C GLY A 92 -7.15 -0.67 -4.09
N THR A 93 -8.24 -0.45 -4.85
CA THR A 93 -9.44 -1.29 -4.82
C THR A 93 -9.97 -1.61 -6.22
N ALA A 94 -10.76 -2.68 -6.32
CA ALA A 94 -11.56 -3.00 -7.50
C ALA A 94 -12.99 -2.47 -7.29
N PRO A 95 -13.35 -1.29 -7.81
CA PRO A 95 -14.60 -0.60 -7.45
C PRO A 95 -15.87 -1.33 -7.92
N THR A 96 -15.78 -2.15 -8.94
CA THR A 96 -16.89 -2.96 -9.46
C THR A 96 -17.14 -4.24 -8.68
N MET A 97 -16.17 -4.66 -7.86
CA MET A 97 -16.24 -5.85 -7.01
C MET A 97 -16.82 -5.51 -5.63
N GLN A 98 -17.31 -6.54 -4.94
CA GLN A 98 -17.83 -6.43 -3.59
C GLN A 98 -16.72 -6.19 -2.56
N ILE A 99 -17.09 -5.71 -1.37
CA ILE A 99 -16.14 -5.49 -0.27
C ILE A 99 -15.45 -6.81 0.10
N GLU A 100 -16.22 -7.90 0.28
CA GLU A 100 -15.65 -9.21 0.63
C GLU A 100 -14.73 -9.77 -0.47
N GLU A 101 -14.99 -9.48 -1.74
CA GLU A 101 -14.13 -9.90 -2.85
C GLU A 101 -12.80 -9.14 -2.85
N ASN A 102 -12.82 -7.84 -2.57
CA ASN A 102 -11.61 -7.03 -2.41
C ASN A 102 -10.76 -7.54 -1.23
N LEU A 103 -11.38 -7.82 -0.08
CA LEU A 103 -10.70 -8.39 1.08
C LEU A 103 -10.11 -9.77 0.77
N ALA A 104 -10.84 -10.63 0.06
CA ALA A 104 -10.37 -11.94 -0.35
C ALA A 104 -9.15 -11.87 -1.29
N LEU A 105 -9.11 -10.91 -2.21
CA LEU A 105 -7.95 -10.67 -3.06
C LEU A 105 -6.74 -10.23 -2.23
N ALA A 106 -6.94 -9.30 -1.30
CA ALA A 106 -5.88 -8.81 -0.41
C ALA A 106 -5.35 -9.93 0.52
N ALA A 107 -6.25 -10.74 1.09
CA ALA A 107 -5.90 -11.86 1.94
C ALA A 107 -5.08 -12.95 1.23
N ARG A 108 -5.21 -13.07 -0.09
CA ARG A 108 -4.47 -14.04 -0.91
C ARG A 108 -3.20 -13.47 -1.55
N ARG A 109 -2.80 -12.26 -1.18
CA ARG A 109 -1.60 -11.61 -1.70
C ARG A 109 -0.36 -12.47 -1.43
N GLY A 110 0.44 -12.72 -2.48
CA GLY A 110 1.67 -13.51 -2.38
C GLY A 110 1.47 -15.02 -2.22
N GLN A 111 0.23 -15.52 -2.33
CA GLN A 111 -0.06 -16.96 -2.26
C GLN A 111 -0.37 -17.53 -3.65
N PRO A 112 -0.04 -18.81 -3.89
CA PRO A 112 -0.48 -19.50 -5.09
C PRO A 112 -2.01 -19.63 -5.10
N ARG A 113 -2.61 -19.49 -6.27
CA ARG A 113 -4.07 -19.60 -6.45
C ARG A 113 -4.41 -20.96 -7.01
N GLY A 114 -5.31 -21.69 -6.31
CA GLY A 114 -5.91 -22.93 -6.77
C GLY A 114 -7.30 -22.70 -7.33
N LEU A 115 -8.01 -23.81 -7.63
CA LEU A 115 -9.41 -23.84 -8.11
C LEU A 115 -10.43 -23.92 -6.95
N GLY A 116 -10.06 -23.50 -5.75
CA GLY A 116 -10.95 -23.49 -4.58
C GLY A 116 -12.04 -22.40 -4.66
N TRP A 117 -13.02 -22.50 -3.77
CA TRP A 117 -14.07 -21.48 -3.62
C TRP A 117 -13.46 -20.10 -3.33
N GLY A 118 -14.05 -19.07 -3.95
CA GLY A 118 -13.56 -17.70 -3.85
C GLY A 118 -13.58 -17.14 -2.43
N ILE A 119 -14.67 -17.38 -1.68
CA ILE A 119 -14.84 -16.92 -0.29
C ILE A 119 -15.63 -17.99 0.48
N THR A 120 -15.09 -18.44 1.61
CA THR A 120 -15.74 -19.38 2.50
C THR A 120 -16.64 -18.67 3.51
N LYS A 121 -17.52 -19.42 4.19
CA LYS A 121 -18.36 -18.88 5.28
C LYS A 121 -17.51 -18.35 6.45
N THR A 122 -16.41 -19.02 6.76
CA THR A 122 -15.47 -18.63 7.80
C THR A 122 -14.79 -17.31 7.44
N GLU A 123 -14.20 -17.22 6.23
CA GLU A 123 -13.58 -15.97 5.77
C GLU A 123 -14.54 -14.79 5.80
N ARG A 124 -15.80 -15.01 5.44
CA ARG A 124 -16.83 -13.96 5.50
C ARG A 124 -17.12 -13.51 6.94
N ALA A 125 -17.08 -14.41 7.93
CA ALA A 125 -17.22 -14.07 9.33
C ALA A 125 -16.02 -13.26 9.82
N ASP A 126 -14.80 -13.69 9.48
CA ASP A 126 -13.55 -12.98 9.82
C ASP A 126 -13.53 -11.56 9.22
N TYR A 127 -13.92 -11.42 7.93
CA TYR A 127 -14.00 -10.11 7.27
C TYR A 127 -15.03 -9.19 7.94
N ARG A 128 -16.15 -9.74 8.42
CA ARG A 128 -17.15 -8.96 9.14
C ARG A 128 -16.60 -8.40 10.45
N GLU A 129 -15.84 -9.19 11.20
CA GLU A 129 -15.20 -8.73 12.42
C GLU A 129 -14.15 -7.65 12.17
N LEU A 130 -13.27 -7.87 11.20
CA LEU A 130 -12.26 -6.90 10.80
C LEU A 130 -12.89 -5.55 10.38
N LEU A 131 -14.00 -5.60 9.66
CA LEU A 131 -14.72 -4.38 9.24
C LEU A 131 -15.42 -3.70 10.42
N ARG A 132 -15.94 -4.45 11.40
CA ARG A 132 -16.54 -3.92 12.61
C ARG A 132 -15.53 -3.09 13.41
N ASP A 133 -14.29 -3.53 13.49
CA ASP A 133 -13.21 -2.83 14.18
C ASP A 133 -12.90 -1.44 13.55
N LEU A 134 -13.22 -1.25 12.28
CA LEU A 134 -13.12 0.06 11.63
C LEU A 134 -14.17 1.07 12.15
N GLY A 135 -15.34 0.60 12.64
CA GLY A 135 -16.42 1.45 13.15
C GLY A 135 -17.06 2.34 12.09
N LEU A 136 -17.13 1.89 10.83
CA LEU A 136 -17.64 2.64 9.68
C LEU A 136 -18.92 2.04 9.06
N GLY A 137 -19.53 1.03 9.71
CA GLY A 137 -20.74 0.36 9.24
C GLY A 137 -20.54 -0.48 7.98
N LEU A 138 -19.32 -0.95 7.73
CA LEU A 138 -18.98 -1.77 6.56
C LEU A 138 -19.25 -3.25 6.79
N GLU A 139 -19.32 -3.69 8.03
CA GLU A 139 -19.59 -5.07 8.45
C GLU A 139 -20.92 -5.62 7.96
N ASP A 140 -21.91 -4.74 7.75
CA ASP A 140 -23.24 -5.10 7.24
C ASP A 140 -23.36 -4.95 5.71
N ARG A 141 -22.28 -4.50 5.06
CA ARG A 141 -22.25 -4.17 3.63
C ARG A 141 -21.27 -5.00 2.82
N LEU A 142 -20.89 -6.20 3.28
CA LEU A 142 -19.90 -7.09 2.65
C LEU A 142 -20.13 -7.33 1.15
N THR A 143 -21.40 -7.45 0.75
CA THR A 143 -21.80 -7.69 -0.64
C THR A 143 -22.03 -6.40 -1.45
N SER A 144 -21.86 -5.22 -0.84
CA SER A 144 -21.93 -3.95 -1.56
C SER A 144 -20.68 -3.75 -2.41
N LYS A 145 -20.84 -3.14 -3.58
CA LYS A 145 -19.70 -2.75 -4.43
C LYS A 145 -18.87 -1.65 -3.77
N VAL A 146 -17.54 -1.78 -3.83
CA VAL A 146 -16.61 -0.81 -3.26
C VAL A 146 -16.76 0.58 -3.88
N GLY A 147 -17.16 0.66 -5.15
CA GLY A 147 -17.46 1.93 -5.82
C GLY A 147 -18.55 2.77 -5.17
N LEU A 148 -19.42 2.17 -4.35
CA LEU A 148 -20.51 2.86 -3.62
C LEU A 148 -20.08 3.40 -2.24
N LEU A 149 -18.84 3.19 -1.85
CA LEU A 149 -18.29 3.67 -0.58
C LEU A 149 -17.90 5.15 -0.68
N SER A 150 -18.02 5.88 0.44
CA SER A 150 -17.42 7.21 0.56
C SER A 150 -15.90 7.15 0.45
N GLY A 151 -15.25 8.27 0.14
CA GLY A 151 -13.78 8.35 0.08
C GLY A 151 -13.10 7.81 1.34
N GLY A 152 -13.59 8.22 2.52
CA GLY A 152 -13.05 7.78 3.80
C GLY A 152 -13.29 6.31 4.10
N GLN A 153 -14.47 5.78 3.79
CA GLN A 153 -14.76 4.34 3.92
C GLN A 153 -13.85 3.51 3.03
N ARG A 154 -13.61 3.97 1.79
CA ARG A 154 -12.72 3.29 0.85
C ARG A 154 -11.27 3.36 1.30
N GLN A 155 -10.82 4.50 1.83
CA GLN A 155 -9.47 4.66 2.36
C GLN A 155 -9.23 3.74 3.55
N ALA A 156 -10.16 3.67 4.51
CA ALA A 156 -10.07 2.75 5.64
C ALA A 156 -10.04 1.28 5.17
N LEU A 157 -10.88 0.92 4.19
CA LEU A 157 -10.86 -0.41 3.57
C LEU A 157 -9.49 -0.71 2.93
N THR A 158 -8.92 0.24 2.18
CA THR A 158 -7.61 0.09 1.53
C THR A 158 -6.51 -0.14 2.57
N LEU A 159 -6.53 0.60 3.66
CA LEU A 159 -5.58 0.44 4.76
C LEU A 159 -5.73 -0.95 5.43
N LEU A 160 -6.95 -1.39 5.72
CA LEU A 160 -7.22 -2.73 6.22
C LEU A 160 -6.67 -3.79 5.25
N MET A 161 -6.96 -3.67 3.95
CA MET A 161 -6.47 -4.59 2.92
C MET A 161 -4.93 -4.64 2.86
N ALA A 162 -4.26 -3.49 3.01
CA ALA A 162 -2.80 -3.42 3.02
C ALA A 162 -2.20 -4.16 4.21
N SER A 163 -2.88 -4.17 5.35
CA SER A 163 -2.42 -4.74 6.63
C SER A 163 -2.78 -6.22 6.86
N LEU A 164 -3.80 -6.77 6.15
CA LEU A 164 -4.32 -8.13 6.36
C LEU A 164 -3.24 -9.22 6.44
N LYS A 165 -2.17 -9.09 5.67
CA LYS A 165 -1.07 -10.08 5.60
C LYS A 165 0.16 -9.66 6.41
N ARG A 166 0.04 -8.72 7.35
CA ARG A 166 1.17 -8.20 8.15
C ARG A 166 2.41 -7.99 7.28
N PRO A 167 2.41 -6.98 6.42
CA PRO A 167 3.53 -6.73 5.52
C PRO A 167 4.80 -6.41 6.32
N LYS A 168 5.97 -6.67 5.75
CA LYS A 168 7.28 -6.28 6.31
C LYS A 168 7.54 -4.80 6.20
N LEU A 169 6.84 -4.13 5.28
CA LEU A 169 6.91 -2.70 5.04
C LEU A 169 5.53 -2.20 4.63
N LEU A 170 5.05 -1.14 5.28
CA LEU A 170 3.84 -0.43 4.90
C LEU A 170 4.21 0.91 4.26
N LEU A 171 3.82 1.11 3.01
CA LEU A 171 4.00 2.36 2.28
C LEU A 171 2.69 3.14 2.27
N LEU A 172 2.70 4.35 2.84
CA LEU A 172 1.55 5.24 2.95
C LEU A 172 1.84 6.51 2.13
N ASP A 173 1.15 6.71 1.02
CA ASP A 173 1.33 7.90 0.16
C ASP A 173 0.15 8.86 0.37
N GLU A 174 0.36 9.96 1.10
CA GLU A 174 -0.61 11.03 1.39
C GLU A 174 -2.05 10.55 1.71
N HIS A 175 -2.15 9.43 2.40
CA HIS A 175 -3.38 8.64 2.59
C HIS A 175 -4.51 9.34 3.39
N THR A 176 -4.28 10.52 3.93
CA THR A 176 -5.27 11.32 4.65
C THR A 176 -5.60 12.65 3.99
N ALA A 177 -4.88 13.05 2.94
CA ALA A 177 -4.95 14.39 2.36
C ALA A 177 -6.33 14.75 1.77
N ALA A 178 -7.10 13.76 1.31
CA ALA A 178 -8.41 13.95 0.68
C ALA A 178 -9.59 13.62 1.61
N LEU A 179 -9.34 13.42 2.91
CA LEU A 179 -10.36 13.00 3.87
C LEU A 179 -10.85 14.18 4.71
N ASP A 180 -12.11 14.12 5.14
CA ASP A 180 -12.61 15.03 6.17
C ASP A 180 -11.90 14.77 7.51
N PRO A 181 -11.80 15.76 8.43
CA PRO A 181 -10.98 15.66 9.64
C PRO A 181 -11.35 14.48 10.55
N LYS A 182 -12.63 14.12 10.64
CA LYS A 182 -13.10 13.01 11.48
C LYS A 182 -12.65 11.66 10.92
N THR A 183 -12.80 11.48 9.62
CA THR A 183 -12.37 10.26 8.93
C THR A 183 -10.85 10.16 8.89
N ALA A 184 -10.14 11.27 8.67
CA ALA A 184 -8.67 11.30 8.73
C ALA A 184 -8.15 10.85 10.10
N ALA A 185 -8.74 11.36 11.20
CA ALA A 185 -8.38 10.94 12.57
C ALA A 185 -8.58 9.42 12.76
N LYS A 186 -9.69 8.86 12.26
CA LYS A 186 -9.96 7.43 12.34
C LYS A 186 -8.97 6.59 11.54
N VAL A 187 -8.65 7.01 10.33
CA VAL A 187 -7.64 6.34 9.47
C VAL A 187 -6.26 6.37 10.13
N LEU A 188 -5.87 7.48 10.76
CA LEU A 188 -4.61 7.58 11.51
C LEU A 188 -4.60 6.67 12.74
N GLU A 189 -5.71 6.58 13.49
CA GLU A 189 -5.85 5.63 14.60
C GLU A 189 -5.63 4.18 14.14
N ILE A 190 -6.25 3.80 13.01
CA ILE A 190 -6.08 2.47 12.43
C ILE A 190 -4.63 2.25 11.97
N SER A 191 -4.01 3.24 11.31
CA SER A 191 -2.61 3.17 10.88
C SER A 191 -1.67 2.91 12.07
N ASN A 192 -1.88 3.61 13.19
CA ASN A 192 -1.08 3.46 14.41
C ASN A 192 -1.27 2.09 15.11
N LYS A 193 -2.42 1.43 14.92
CA LYS A 193 -2.65 0.08 15.45
C LYS A 193 -1.99 -1.02 14.63
N ILE A 194 -1.62 -0.72 13.38
CA ILE A 194 -1.05 -1.68 12.44
C ILE A 194 0.48 -1.71 12.56
N VAL A 195 1.09 -0.60 12.94
CA VAL A 195 2.53 -0.47 13.20
C VAL A 195 2.86 -0.96 14.60
#